data_cb431350d1666cad2652e357750d70bd
#
_entry.id   cb431350d1666cad2652e357750d70bd
#
_cell.length_a   1.000
_cell.length_b   1.000
_cell.length_c   1.000
_cell.angle_alpha   90.00
_cell.angle_beta   90.00
_cell.angle_gamma   90.00
#
_symmetry.space_group_name_H-M   'P 1'
#
loop_
_entity.id
_entity.type
_entity.pdbx_description
1 polymer ?
#
loop_
_entity_poly.entity_id
_entity_poly.type
_entity_poly.pdbx_seq_one_letter_code
_entity_poly.pdbx_strand_id
1 'polypeptide(L)'
;MKLKTIGLAGLLLASSPVALAAPFEISDIRVEGLQRVSAASVFNAFPVSADQTVDDQQLGEAAQQLFDTGLFDDIRLSRDNDVLIVNVVERPSIAEINIEGNSQISDDDLRKGLTDAGLAEGQVLQRSTLEEMQRELERLYQSQGRYSSNIKTSVEQLERNRVRVNIDINEGEVAKIRQINVVGNEAYDDDTLSDLFQLEDKPGWFFGWFSDDEYSREALSGDLETLRSWYLDRGYVNFAISSTQVSISPDKSRIFVTINVDEGKRYKLDEISFDGDLKIDESTARSLVTAKSGEYFSQSKLTESSEALRQKLGAEGFAFADIQAVPTVDEAGDTVDITFRVDPGRRAYVRRINFEGNTT
;
A
#
# COMPACT_ATOMS: atom_id res chain seq x y z
N MET A 1 0.38 -75.24 27.97
CA MET A 1 0.98 -73.90 27.95
C MET A 1 1.99 -73.85 26.81
N LYS A 2 1.60 -73.33 25.64
CA LYS A 2 2.45 -73.31 24.43
C LYS A 2 2.83 -71.85 24.11
N LEU A 3 4.12 -71.54 24.22
CA LEU A 3 4.71 -70.28 23.76
C LEU A 3 4.67 -70.23 22.21
N LYS A 4 4.13 -69.17 21.64
CA LYS A 4 4.26 -68.84 20.20
C LYS A 4 5.38 -67.81 20.03
N THR A 5 6.42 -68.20 19.35
CA THR A 5 7.51 -67.33 18.85
C THR A 5 6.99 -66.48 17.71
N ILE A 6 7.08 -65.14 17.85
CA ILE A 6 6.81 -64.17 16.81
C ILE A 6 8.13 -63.90 16.07
N GLY A 7 8.19 -64.27 14.79
CA GLY A 7 9.30 -63.97 13.94
C GLY A 7 9.27 -62.51 13.45
N LEU A 8 10.37 -61.81 13.70
CA LEU A 8 10.64 -60.44 13.26
C LEU A 8 11.11 -60.47 11.81
N ALA A 9 10.23 -60.13 10.84
CA ALA A 9 10.61 -59.96 9.45
C ALA A 9 11.30 -58.61 9.26
N GLY A 10 12.60 -58.61 9.05
CA GLY A 10 13.40 -57.44 8.74
C GLY A 10 13.07 -56.92 7.33
N LEU A 11 12.55 -55.72 7.25
CA LEU A 11 12.31 -54.98 5.97
C LEU A 11 13.66 -54.42 5.50
N LEU A 12 14.31 -55.07 4.52
CA LEU A 12 15.46 -54.52 3.79
C LEU A 12 15.01 -53.40 2.88
N LEU A 13 15.21 -52.17 3.31
CA LEU A 13 15.12 -50.97 2.45
C LEU A 13 16.28 -51.02 1.45
N ALA A 14 15.99 -51.46 0.22
CA ALA A 14 16.90 -51.33 -0.90
C ALA A 14 17.04 -49.83 -1.25
N SER A 15 18.10 -49.18 -0.78
CA SER A 15 18.55 -47.89 -1.26
C SER A 15 19.07 -48.09 -2.70
N SER A 16 18.24 -47.72 -3.68
CA SER A 16 18.73 -47.60 -5.07
C SER A 16 19.78 -46.50 -5.11
N PRO A 17 21.01 -46.78 -5.56
CA PRO A 17 21.98 -45.72 -5.76
C PRO A 17 21.44 -44.77 -6.86
N VAL A 18 21.34 -43.47 -6.58
CA VAL A 18 21.20 -42.46 -7.60
C VAL A 18 22.47 -42.53 -8.44
N ALA A 19 22.36 -43.09 -9.64
CA ALA A 19 23.45 -43.07 -10.59
C ALA A 19 23.71 -41.63 -11.03
N LEU A 20 24.70 -40.97 -10.44
CA LEU A 20 25.29 -39.74 -10.98
C LEU A 20 25.89 -40.13 -12.32
N ALA A 21 25.47 -39.45 -13.38
CA ALA A 21 26.09 -39.66 -14.69
C ALA A 21 27.59 -39.33 -14.62
N ALA A 22 28.42 -40.17 -15.26
CA ALA A 22 29.86 -39.91 -15.26
C ALA A 22 30.17 -38.62 -16.07
N PRO A 23 31.15 -37.84 -15.59
CA PRO A 23 31.64 -36.67 -16.38
C PRO A 23 32.02 -37.10 -17.79
N PHE A 24 31.71 -36.25 -18.79
CA PHE A 24 32.06 -36.53 -20.20
C PHE A 24 32.76 -35.33 -20.81
N GLU A 25 33.58 -35.56 -21.81
CA GLU A 25 34.27 -34.57 -22.62
C GLU A 25 33.35 -34.13 -23.77
N ILE A 26 33.15 -32.83 -23.92
CA ILE A 26 32.33 -32.24 -24.99
C ILE A 26 33.20 -32.02 -26.21
N SER A 27 32.91 -32.69 -27.35
CA SER A 27 33.61 -32.45 -28.60
C SER A 27 33.03 -31.30 -29.42
N ASP A 28 31.72 -31.03 -29.28
CA ASP A 28 31.00 -29.96 -29.96
C ASP A 28 29.73 -29.55 -29.19
N ILE A 29 29.29 -28.33 -29.40
CA ILE A 29 28.02 -27.81 -28.80
C ILE A 29 27.11 -27.35 -29.92
N ARG A 30 25.93 -27.96 -29.99
CA ARG A 30 24.89 -27.61 -30.96
C ARG A 30 23.71 -26.97 -30.27
N VAL A 31 23.31 -25.78 -30.77
CA VAL A 31 22.12 -25.08 -30.28
C VAL A 31 20.99 -25.25 -31.27
N GLU A 32 19.85 -25.73 -30.76
CA GLU A 32 18.63 -25.99 -31.58
C GLU A 32 17.45 -25.20 -31.00
N GLY A 33 16.49 -24.81 -31.90
CA GLY A 33 15.30 -24.05 -31.49
C GLY A 33 15.40 -22.53 -31.59
N LEU A 34 16.54 -22.00 -32.05
CA LEU A 34 16.72 -20.57 -32.26
C LEU A 34 15.87 -20.04 -33.39
N GLN A 35 15.25 -18.89 -33.21
CA GLN A 35 14.46 -18.16 -34.21
C GLN A 35 14.93 -16.72 -34.40
N ARG A 36 15.13 -15.97 -33.33
CA ARG A 36 15.50 -14.54 -33.30
C ARG A 36 16.82 -14.32 -32.55
N VAL A 37 17.06 -15.09 -31.52
CA VAL A 37 18.28 -15.02 -30.73
C VAL A 37 19.46 -15.59 -31.55
N SER A 38 20.58 -14.90 -31.56
CA SER A 38 21.77 -15.41 -32.26
C SER A 38 22.43 -16.55 -31.46
N ALA A 39 23.01 -17.52 -32.14
CA ALA A 39 23.82 -18.56 -31.51
C ALA A 39 24.95 -17.95 -30.66
N ALA A 40 25.54 -16.84 -31.10
CA ALA A 40 26.58 -16.13 -30.34
C ALA A 40 26.07 -15.62 -29.00
N SER A 41 24.83 -15.16 -28.91
CA SER A 41 24.23 -14.74 -27.65
C SER A 41 24.07 -15.90 -26.66
N VAL A 42 23.74 -17.09 -27.18
CA VAL A 42 23.66 -18.31 -26.35
C VAL A 42 25.04 -18.67 -25.83
N PHE A 43 26.06 -18.75 -26.70
CA PHE A 43 27.41 -19.12 -26.31
C PHE A 43 28.04 -18.11 -25.33
N ASN A 44 27.71 -16.84 -25.43
CA ASN A 44 28.20 -15.84 -24.47
C ASN A 44 27.59 -15.99 -23.07
N ALA A 45 26.39 -16.53 -22.97
CA ALA A 45 25.67 -16.70 -21.69
C ALA A 45 25.80 -18.15 -21.15
N PHE A 46 26.30 -19.09 -21.93
CA PHE A 46 26.44 -20.50 -21.59
C PHE A 46 27.92 -20.80 -21.31
N PRO A 47 28.36 -20.92 -20.05
CA PRO A 47 29.75 -20.95 -19.63
C PRO A 47 30.40 -22.35 -19.84
N VAL A 48 30.01 -23.06 -20.88
CA VAL A 48 30.57 -24.37 -21.25
C VAL A 48 31.07 -24.29 -22.69
N SER A 49 32.24 -24.85 -22.95
CA SER A 49 32.88 -24.85 -24.29
C SER A 49 33.26 -26.26 -24.73
N ALA A 50 33.52 -26.41 -26.02
CA ALA A 50 34.10 -27.63 -26.56
C ALA A 50 35.44 -27.92 -25.92
N ASP A 51 35.86 -29.20 -25.92
CA ASP A 51 37.04 -29.76 -25.28
C ASP A 51 37.08 -29.65 -23.75
N GLN A 52 35.90 -29.40 -23.12
CA GLN A 52 35.74 -29.36 -21.67
C GLN A 52 35.09 -30.64 -21.16
N THR A 53 35.60 -31.18 -20.04
CA THR A 53 34.92 -32.25 -19.30
C THR A 53 33.94 -31.64 -18.32
N VAL A 54 32.69 -32.04 -18.40
CA VAL A 54 31.59 -31.52 -17.57
C VAL A 54 30.83 -32.63 -16.86
N ASP A 55 30.25 -32.29 -15.73
CA ASP A 55 29.29 -33.12 -15.01
C ASP A 55 27.89 -32.53 -15.05
N ASP A 56 26.90 -33.26 -14.51
CA ASP A 56 25.51 -32.84 -14.51
C ASP A 56 25.27 -31.57 -13.70
N GLN A 57 26.06 -31.31 -12.65
CA GLN A 57 25.94 -30.11 -11.85
C GLN A 57 26.36 -28.87 -12.67
N GLN A 58 27.51 -28.96 -13.32
CA GLN A 58 28.01 -27.86 -14.18
C GLN A 58 27.07 -27.56 -15.33
N LEU A 59 26.48 -28.61 -15.93
CA LEU A 59 25.46 -28.45 -16.98
C LEU A 59 24.19 -27.79 -16.45
N GLY A 60 23.76 -28.16 -15.23
CA GLY A 60 22.62 -27.54 -14.56
C GLY A 60 22.84 -26.06 -14.29
N GLU A 61 24.04 -25.70 -13.77
CA GLU A 61 24.43 -24.31 -13.50
C GLU A 61 24.51 -23.51 -14.82
N ALA A 62 25.03 -24.08 -15.88
CA ALA A 62 25.11 -23.45 -17.19
C ALA A 62 23.71 -23.21 -17.80
N ALA A 63 22.82 -24.20 -17.69
CA ALA A 63 21.44 -24.04 -18.13
C ALA A 63 20.72 -22.94 -17.35
N GLN A 64 20.96 -22.86 -16.02
CA GLN A 64 20.39 -21.82 -15.17
C GLN A 64 20.89 -20.42 -15.57
N GLN A 65 22.19 -20.27 -15.81
CA GLN A 65 22.74 -18.98 -16.28
C GLN A 65 22.15 -18.56 -17.63
N LEU A 66 21.96 -19.50 -18.55
CA LEU A 66 21.33 -19.21 -19.81
C LEU A 66 19.84 -18.85 -19.64
N PHE A 67 19.14 -19.51 -18.72
CA PHE A 67 17.73 -19.21 -18.38
C PHE A 67 17.58 -17.84 -17.74
N ASP A 68 18.52 -17.46 -16.88
CA ASP A 68 18.54 -16.17 -16.17
C ASP A 68 18.71 -14.96 -17.13
N THR A 69 19.14 -15.20 -18.38
CA THR A 69 19.11 -14.15 -19.43
C THR A 69 17.70 -13.65 -19.73
N GLY A 70 16.67 -14.41 -19.38
CA GLY A 70 15.27 -14.09 -19.64
C GLY A 70 14.84 -14.26 -21.11
N LEU A 71 15.70 -14.79 -21.97
CA LEU A 71 15.44 -14.94 -23.41
C LEU A 71 14.65 -16.21 -23.78
N PHE A 72 14.63 -17.20 -22.87
CA PHE A 72 14.10 -18.51 -23.12
C PHE A 72 12.99 -18.90 -22.15
N ASP A 73 11.98 -19.58 -22.66
CA ASP A 73 10.90 -20.18 -21.87
C ASP A 73 11.28 -21.58 -21.36
N ASP A 74 12.07 -22.30 -22.13
CA ASP A 74 12.53 -23.64 -21.79
C ASP A 74 13.94 -23.88 -22.34
N ILE A 75 14.75 -24.61 -21.59
CA ILE A 75 16.10 -25.02 -21.95
C ILE A 75 16.24 -26.49 -21.57
N ARG A 76 16.55 -27.32 -22.55
CA ARG A 76 16.80 -28.76 -22.33
C ARG A 76 18.16 -29.12 -22.89
N LEU A 77 18.98 -29.68 -22.02
CA LEU A 77 20.26 -30.22 -22.41
C LEU A 77 20.11 -31.71 -22.74
N SER A 78 20.67 -32.11 -23.85
CA SER A 78 20.72 -33.52 -24.24
C SER A 78 22.10 -33.84 -24.82
N ARG A 79 22.46 -35.10 -24.83
CA ARG A 79 23.75 -35.57 -25.31
C ARG A 79 23.54 -36.54 -26.50
N ASP A 80 24.29 -36.32 -27.57
CA ASP A 80 24.42 -37.28 -28.67
C ASP A 80 25.91 -37.64 -28.81
N ASN A 81 26.31 -38.81 -28.32
CA ASN A 81 27.70 -39.22 -28.13
C ASN A 81 28.49 -38.19 -27.30
N ASP A 82 29.43 -37.46 -27.89
CA ASP A 82 30.25 -36.42 -27.26
C ASP A 82 29.81 -35.00 -27.62
N VAL A 83 28.68 -34.86 -28.35
CA VAL A 83 28.08 -33.57 -28.70
C VAL A 83 27.05 -33.19 -27.65
N LEU A 84 27.16 -32.00 -27.09
CA LEU A 84 26.16 -31.39 -26.21
C LEU A 84 25.13 -30.66 -27.08
N ILE A 85 23.86 -31.03 -26.95
CA ILE A 85 22.76 -30.37 -27.65
C ILE A 85 21.98 -29.51 -26.67
N VAL A 86 21.96 -28.20 -26.92
CA VAL A 86 21.23 -27.19 -26.14
C VAL A 86 19.94 -26.87 -26.91
N ASN A 87 18.84 -27.50 -26.51
CA ASN A 87 17.52 -27.24 -27.10
C ASN A 87 16.89 -26.06 -26.31
N VAL A 88 16.53 -25.00 -27.02
CA VAL A 88 15.94 -23.80 -26.44
C VAL A 88 14.57 -23.51 -27.04
N VAL A 89 13.68 -22.97 -26.22
CA VAL A 89 12.43 -22.38 -26.65
C VAL A 89 12.50 -20.89 -26.36
N GLU A 90 12.62 -20.07 -27.40
CA GLU A 90 12.72 -18.64 -27.26
C GLU A 90 11.41 -18.02 -26.75
N ARG A 91 11.49 -17.12 -25.80
CA ARG A 91 10.35 -16.26 -25.44
C ARG A 91 9.98 -15.35 -26.60
N PRO A 92 8.69 -15.17 -26.88
CA PRO A 92 8.27 -14.29 -27.96
C PRO A 92 8.55 -12.81 -27.58
N SER A 93 8.73 -11.97 -28.59
CA SER A 93 8.80 -10.52 -28.40
C SER A 93 7.43 -9.89 -28.60
N ILE A 94 7.17 -8.85 -27.84
CA ILE A 94 5.96 -8.03 -27.95
C ILE A 94 6.05 -7.23 -29.25
N ALA A 95 5.10 -7.47 -30.17
CA ALA A 95 4.98 -6.68 -31.39
C ALA A 95 4.06 -5.48 -31.20
N GLU A 96 3.04 -5.63 -30.37
CA GLU A 96 1.98 -4.64 -30.17
C GLU A 96 1.31 -4.87 -28.82
N ILE A 97 0.88 -3.79 -28.17
CA ILE A 97 0.08 -3.82 -26.94
C ILE A 97 -1.20 -3.04 -27.22
N ASN A 98 -2.33 -3.73 -27.19
CA ASN A 98 -3.66 -3.16 -27.29
C ASN A 98 -4.24 -3.01 -25.89
N ILE A 99 -4.76 -1.83 -25.57
CA ILE A 99 -5.44 -1.53 -24.31
C ILE A 99 -6.82 -1.02 -24.68
N GLU A 100 -7.86 -1.62 -24.11
CA GLU A 100 -9.25 -1.26 -24.38
C GLU A 100 -10.04 -1.18 -23.07
N GLY A 101 -11.02 -0.26 -23.01
CA GLY A 101 -11.98 -0.15 -21.91
C GLY A 101 -11.54 0.73 -20.73
N ASN A 102 -10.37 1.36 -20.80
CA ASN A 102 -9.91 2.34 -19.84
C ASN A 102 -10.51 3.72 -20.16
N SER A 103 -11.20 4.31 -19.19
CA SER A 103 -11.78 5.65 -19.27
C SER A 103 -11.22 6.58 -18.20
N GLN A 104 -10.86 6.04 -17.05
CA GLN A 104 -10.39 6.79 -15.88
C GLN A 104 -8.88 7.03 -15.91
N ILE A 105 -8.12 6.09 -16.47
CA ILE A 105 -6.68 6.20 -16.61
C ILE A 105 -6.37 6.39 -18.08
N SER A 106 -5.57 7.42 -18.41
CA SER A 106 -5.23 7.68 -19.80
C SER A 106 -4.38 6.56 -20.41
N ASP A 107 -4.53 6.35 -21.75
CA ASP A 107 -3.69 5.39 -22.48
C ASP A 107 -2.19 5.67 -22.29
N ASP A 108 -1.79 6.93 -22.24
CA ASP A 108 -0.40 7.34 -22.09
C ASP A 108 0.15 6.94 -20.72
N ASP A 109 -0.63 7.11 -19.64
CA ASP A 109 -0.23 6.70 -18.29
C ASP A 109 -0.13 5.18 -18.17
N LEU A 110 -1.10 4.43 -18.75
CA LEU A 110 -1.07 2.98 -18.79
C LEU A 110 0.14 2.46 -19.57
N ARG A 111 0.39 3.00 -20.77
CA ARG A 111 1.55 2.62 -21.60
C ARG A 111 2.87 2.94 -20.90
N LYS A 112 2.96 4.05 -20.20
CA LYS A 112 4.12 4.40 -19.40
C LYS A 112 4.34 3.40 -18.27
N GLY A 113 3.32 3.07 -17.49
CA GLY A 113 3.39 2.07 -16.43
C GLY A 113 3.79 0.69 -16.94
N LEU A 114 3.24 0.25 -18.09
CA LEU A 114 3.62 -0.99 -18.76
C LEU A 114 5.10 -0.97 -19.16
N THR A 115 5.56 0.13 -19.76
CA THR A 115 6.96 0.30 -20.18
C THR A 115 7.91 0.25 -19.00
N ASP A 116 7.59 0.93 -17.92
CA ASP A 116 8.38 0.95 -16.67
C ASP A 116 8.45 -0.44 -16.02
N ALA A 117 7.43 -1.26 -16.20
CA ALA A 117 7.39 -2.67 -15.78
C ALA A 117 8.11 -3.63 -16.75
N GLY A 118 8.64 -3.15 -17.89
CA GLY A 118 9.32 -3.98 -18.88
C GLY A 118 8.39 -4.60 -19.94
N LEU A 119 7.13 -4.17 -20.00
CA LEU A 119 6.17 -4.56 -21.04
C LEU A 119 6.08 -3.45 -22.10
N ALA A 120 6.96 -3.52 -23.10
CA ALA A 120 6.97 -2.57 -24.21
C ALA A 120 7.17 -3.29 -25.54
N GLU A 121 6.76 -2.66 -26.64
CA GLU A 121 6.99 -3.16 -27.98
C GLU A 121 8.49 -3.39 -28.25
N GLY A 122 8.81 -4.52 -28.82
CA GLY A 122 10.18 -4.96 -29.05
C GLY A 122 10.83 -5.71 -27.89
N GLN A 123 10.31 -5.63 -26.68
CA GLN A 123 10.80 -6.38 -25.52
C GLN A 123 10.34 -7.85 -25.56
N VAL A 124 11.07 -8.68 -24.83
CA VAL A 124 10.71 -10.10 -24.64
C VAL A 124 9.54 -10.19 -23.65
N LEU A 125 8.49 -10.91 -24.03
CA LEU A 125 7.35 -11.11 -23.14
C LEU A 125 7.72 -12.06 -21.99
N GLN A 126 7.64 -11.57 -20.78
CA GLN A 126 7.65 -12.38 -19.56
C GLN A 126 6.21 -12.50 -19.02
N ARG A 127 5.68 -13.73 -18.97
CA ARG A 127 4.30 -13.97 -18.52
C ARG A 127 4.07 -13.54 -17.09
N SER A 128 5.06 -13.76 -16.21
CA SER A 128 5.01 -13.31 -14.82
C SER A 128 4.81 -11.80 -14.70
N THR A 129 5.53 -11.03 -15.51
CA THR A 129 5.41 -9.55 -15.51
C THR A 129 4.02 -9.11 -16.00
N LEU A 130 3.45 -9.80 -17.00
CA LEU A 130 2.09 -9.51 -17.45
C LEU A 130 1.05 -9.80 -16.36
N GLU A 131 1.18 -10.93 -15.65
CA GLU A 131 0.30 -11.27 -14.53
C GLU A 131 0.47 -10.34 -13.33
N GLU A 132 1.68 -9.87 -13.04
CA GLU A 132 1.94 -8.87 -12.00
C GLU A 132 1.30 -7.53 -12.34
N MET A 133 1.43 -7.10 -13.60
CA MET A 133 0.81 -5.87 -14.08
C MET A 133 -0.72 -5.96 -14.03
N GLN A 134 -1.31 -7.08 -14.42
CA GLN A 134 -2.76 -7.28 -14.27
C GLN A 134 -3.21 -7.08 -12.82
N ARG A 135 -2.52 -7.73 -11.86
CA ARG A 135 -2.84 -7.58 -10.43
C ARG A 135 -2.63 -6.15 -9.93
N GLU A 136 -1.64 -5.44 -10.44
CA GLU A 136 -1.39 -4.06 -10.04
C GLU A 136 -2.47 -3.12 -10.57
N LEU A 137 -2.90 -3.29 -11.82
CA LEU A 137 -4.04 -2.56 -12.38
C LEU A 137 -5.32 -2.84 -11.60
N GLU A 138 -5.60 -4.09 -11.25
CA GLU A 138 -6.75 -4.44 -10.40
C GLU A 138 -6.70 -3.73 -9.04
N ARG A 139 -5.53 -3.68 -8.38
CA ARG A 139 -5.35 -2.94 -7.12
C ARG A 139 -5.55 -1.44 -7.30
N LEU A 140 -5.05 -0.88 -8.40
CA LEU A 140 -5.19 0.54 -8.71
C LEU A 140 -6.67 0.94 -8.84
N TYR A 141 -7.47 0.17 -9.60
CA TYR A 141 -8.91 0.41 -9.69
C TYR A 141 -9.64 0.19 -8.36
N GLN A 142 -9.24 -0.83 -7.59
CA GLN A 142 -9.82 -1.07 -6.25
C GLN A 142 -9.49 0.06 -5.27
N SER A 143 -8.31 0.67 -5.36
CA SER A 143 -7.96 1.82 -4.51
C SER A 143 -8.83 3.06 -4.82
N GLN A 144 -9.38 3.13 -6.03
CA GLN A 144 -10.35 4.14 -6.46
C GLN A 144 -11.82 3.74 -6.20
N GLY A 145 -12.06 2.72 -5.36
CA GLY A 145 -13.40 2.25 -5.04
C GLY A 145 -14.05 1.35 -6.09
N ARG A 146 -13.36 1.03 -7.19
CA ARG A 146 -13.89 0.20 -8.29
C ARG A 146 -13.64 -1.29 -8.04
N TYR A 147 -14.29 -1.83 -7.02
CA TYR A 147 -14.10 -3.23 -6.60
C TYR A 147 -14.64 -4.25 -7.61
N SER A 148 -15.54 -3.85 -8.51
CA SER A 148 -16.08 -4.68 -9.58
C SER A 148 -15.20 -4.69 -10.84
N SER A 149 -14.08 -3.94 -10.85
CA SER A 149 -13.14 -3.93 -11.96
C SER A 149 -12.64 -5.35 -12.30
N ASN A 150 -12.45 -5.60 -13.56
CA ASN A 150 -11.95 -6.89 -14.09
C ASN A 150 -11.02 -6.60 -15.25
N ILE A 151 -9.76 -6.97 -15.11
CA ILE A 151 -8.76 -6.84 -16.16
C ILE A 151 -8.47 -8.23 -16.73
N LYS A 152 -8.61 -8.39 -18.03
CA LYS A 152 -8.28 -9.61 -18.74
C LYS A 152 -7.11 -9.38 -19.67
N THR A 153 -6.09 -10.20 -19.53
CA THR A 153 -4.96 -10.18 -20.44
C THR A 153 -4.99 -11.40 -21.34
N SER A 154 -4.71 -11.22 -22.62
CA SER A 154 -4.55 -12.31 -23.58
C SER A 154 -3.35 -12.08 -24.49
N VAL A 155 -2.75 -13.18 -24.94
CA VAL A 155 -1.54 -13.15 -25.77
C VAL A 155 -1.86 -13.89 -27.08
N GLU A 156 -1.85 -13.15 -28.16
CA GLU A 156 -2.05 -13.68 -29.50
C GLU A 156 -0.70 -13.92 -30.20
N GLN A 157 -0.48 -15.13 -30.69
CA GLN A 157 0.74 -15.47 -31.42
C GLN A 157 0.73 -14.87 -32.83
N LEU A 158 1.84 -14.23 -33.20
CA LEU A 158 2.09 -13.67 -34.50
C LEU A 158 3.27 -14.40 -35.19
N GLU A 159 3.49 -14.12 -36.47
CA GLU A 159 4.64 -14.67 -37.18
C GLU A 159 5.98 -14.25 -36.59
N ARG A 160 7.02 -15.05 -36.77
CA ARG A 160 8.42 -14.81 -36.37
C ARG A 160 8.60 -14.67 -34.87
N ASN A 161 7.97 -15.57 -34.12
CA ASN A 161 8.02 -15.61 -32.65
C ASN A 161 7.73 -14.24 -31.99
N ARG A 162 6.69 -13.58 -32.49
CA ARG A 162 6.16 -12.33 -31.91
C ARG A 162 4.78 -12.54 -31.35
N VAL A 163 4.36 -11.64 -30.46
CA VAL A 163 3.03 -11.66 -29.87
C VAL A 163 2.40 -10.27 -29.86
N ARG A 164 1.08 -10.26 -29.94
CA ARG A 164 0.26 -9.14 -29.54
C ARG A 164 -0.28 -9.40 -28.13
N VAL A 165 -0.12 -8.45 -27.24
CA VAL A 165 -0.71 -8.47 -25.89
C VAL A 165 -1.97 -7.62 -25.92
N ASN A 166 -3.12 -8.22 -25.60
CA ASN A 166 -4.38 -7.48 -25.44
C ASN A 166 -4.70 -7.38 -23.95
N ILE A 167 -5.06 -6.20 -23.51
CA ILE A 167 -5.45 -5.86 -22.15
C ILE A 167 -6.85 -5.27 -22.21
N ASP A 168 -7.85 -6.08 -21.85
CA ASP A 168 -9.25 -5.67 -21.81
C ASP A 168 -9.60 -5.24 -20.39
N ILE A 169 -9.93 -3.98 -20.21
CA ILE A 169 -10.24 -3.38 -18.92
C ILE A 169 -11.74 -3.15 -18.83
N ASN A 170 -12.35 -3.80 -17.87
CA ASN A 170 -13.70 -3.43 -17.42
C ASN A 170 -13.54 -2.74 -16.08
N GLU A 171 -13.64 -1.41 -16.07
CA GLU A 171 -13.41 -0.60 -14.87
C GLU A 171 -14.46 -0.81 -13.79
N GLY A 172 -15.65 -1.27 -14.15
CA GLY A 172 -16.78 -1.38 -13.25
C GLY A 172 -17.27 -0.02 -12.74
N GLU A 173 -18.23 -0.05 -11.84
CA GLU A 173 -18.74 1.16 -11.19
C GLU A 173 -17.99 1.38 -9.87
N VAL A 174 -17.93 2.63 -9.42
CA VAL A 174 -17.46 2.97 -8.07
C VAL A 174 -18.47 2.46 -7.06
N ALA A 175 -18.00 1.73 -6.05
CA ALA A 175 -18.87 1.23 -5.00
C ALA A 175 -19.30 2.38 -4.09
N LYS A 176 -20.62 2.45 -3.81
CA LYS A 176 -21.23 3.49 -3.01
C LYS A 176 -21.43 3.06 -1.57
N ILE A 177 -21.25 3.97 -0.64
CA ILE A 177 -21.56 3.70 0.77
C ILE A 177 -23.08 3.63 0.91
N ARG A 178 -23.54 2.50 1.41
CA ARG A 178 -24.95 2.26 1.68
C ARG A 178 -25.34 2.57 3.11
N GLN A 179 -24.41 2.36 4.04
CA GLN A 179 -24.68 2.53 5.46
C GLN A 179 -23.38 2.65 6.25
N ILE A 180 -23.35 3.59 7.18
CA ILE A 180 -22.35 3.71 8.23
C ILE A 180 -23.04 3.45 9.57
N ASN A 181 -22.59 2.44 10.31
CA ASN A 181 -23.09 2.12 11.65
C ASN A 181 -22.01 2.47 12.67
N VAL A 182 -22.38 3.23 13.68
CA VAL A 182 -21.58 3.39 14.88
C VAL A 182 -22.12 2.45 15.96
N VAL A 183 -21.24 1.73 16.61
CA VAL A 183 -21.59 0.73 17.65
C VAL A 183 -20.82 1.04 18.91
N GLY A 184 -21.52 1.07 20.06
CA GLY A 184 -20.95 1.44 21.35
C GLY A 184 -21.23 2.90 21.74
N ASN A 185 -22.00 3.63 20.93
CA ASN A 185 -22.50 4.97 21.21
C ASN A 185 -23.69 4.88 22.17
N GLU A 186 -23.50 5.31 23.40
CA GLU A 186 -24.57 5.37 24.42
C GLU A 186 -25.01 6.82 24.70
N ALA A 187 -24.10 7.78 24.54
CA ALA A 187 -24.35 9.18 24.85
C ALA A 187 -25.09 9.95 23.76
N TYR A 188 -24.96 9.50 22.51
CA TYR A 188 -25.56 10.16 21.34
C TYR A 188 -26.18 9.11 20.41
N ASP A 189 -27.27 9.49 19.77
CA ASP A 189 -27.97 8.63 18.83
C ASP A 189 -27.29 8.54 17.46
N ASP A 190 -27.64 7.51 16.70
CA ASP A 190 -27.07 7.22 15.39
C ASP A 190 -27.32 8.36 14.40
N ASP A 191 -28.48 9.03 14.46
CA ASP A 191 -28.81 10.13 13.56
C ASP A 191 -27.88 11.33 13.78
N THR A 192 -27.59 11.65 15.06
CA THR A 192 -26.65 12.71 15.42
C THR A 192 -25.22 12.41 14.93
N LEU A 193 -24.79 11.15 15.02
CA LEU A 193 -23.45 10.76 14.62
C LEU A 193 -23.33 10.62 13.11
N SER A 194 -24.38 10.15 12.42
CA SER A 194 -24.39 10.01 10.97
C SER A 194 -24.29 11.38 10.27
N ASP A 195 -24.90 12.40 10.85
CA ASP A 195 -24.80 13.77 10.32
C ASP A 195 -23.37 14.35 10.27
N LEU A 196 -22.42 13.73 10.99
CA LEU A 196 -21.03 14.12 10.99
C LEU A 196 -20.26 13.60 9.77
N PHE A 197 -20.75 12.53 9.14
CA PHE A 197 -20.06 11.88 8.04
C PHE A 197 -20.35 12.57 6.71
N GLN A 198 -19.28 12.81 5.94
CA GLN A 198 -19.40 13.32 4.56
C GLN A 198 -19.78 12.21 3.58
N LEU A 199 -19.39 10.97 3.93
CA LEU A 199 -19.58 9.78 3.10
C LEU A 199 -20.99 9.15 3.19
N GLU A 200 -21.99 9.84 3.72
CA GLU A 200 -23.33 9.29 3.85
C GLU A 200 -24.16 9.47 2.59
N ASP A 201 -24.94 8.43 2.22
CA ASP A 201 -25.98 8.49 1.19
C ASP A 201 -27.15 9.36 1.72
N LYS A 202 -26.99 10.70 1.67
CA LYS A 202 -28.09 11.62 2.00
C LYS A 202 -29.04 11.68 0.81
N PRO A 203 -30.29 11.19 0.93
CA PRO A 203 -31.27 11.29 -0.13
C PRO A 203 -31.69 12.75 -0.31
N GLY A 204 -30.91 13.50 -1.06
CA GLY A 204 -31.18 14.88 -1.39
C GLY A 204 -31.81 15.00 -2.76
N TRP A 205 -33.11 15.18 -2.82
CA TRP A 205 -33.85 15.45 -4.07
C TRP A 205 -33.27 16.63 -4.90
N PHE A 206 -32.58 17.60 -4.30
CA PHE A 206 -32.13 18.80 -4.98
C PHE A 206 -30.64 18.79 -5.40
N PHE A 207 -29.81 17.90 -4.89
CA PHE A 207 -28.37 17.87 -5.12
C PHE A 207 -27.81 16.60 -5.77
N GLY A 208 -28.67 15.81 -6.43
CA GLY A 208 -28.31 14.54 -7.07
C GLY A 208 -27.25 14.59 -8.20
N TRP A 209 -26.52 15.69 -8.34
CA TRP A 209 -25.41 15.81 -9.28
C TRP A 209 -24.02 15.91 -8.62
N PHE A 210 -23.97 15.92 -7.28
CA PHE A 210 -22.72 15.89 -6.51
C PHE A 210 -22.96 14.99 -5.29
N SER A 211 -23.14 13.69 -5.52
CA SER A 211 -23.20 12.75 -4.41
C SER A 211 -21.76 12.30 -4.09
N ASP A 212 -21.24 12.72 -2.94
CA ASP A 212 -19.99 12.23 -2.35
C ASP A 212 -20.16 10.84 -1.71
N ASP A 213 -21.07 10.02 -2.25
CA ASP A 213 -21.34 8.65 -1.79
C ASP A 213 -20.31 7.63 -2.31
N GLU A 214 -19.34 8.09 -3.10
CA GLU A 214 -18.22 7.27 -3.57
C GLU A 214 -17.24 6.98 -2.44
N TYR A 215 -17.02 5.69 -2.19
CA TYR A 215 -16.09 5.28 -1.15
C TYR A 215 -14.65 5.63 -1.53
N SER A 216 -13.99 6.42 -0.69
CA SER A 216 -12.54 6.52 -0.65
C SER A 216 -12.01 6.26 0.75
N ARG A 217 -10.84 5.66 0.85
CA ARG A 217 -10.20 5.39 2.15
C ARG A 217 -9.82 6.68 2.85
N GLU A 218 -9.41 7.68 2.10
CA GLU A 218 -9.03 9.00 2.56
C GLU A 218 -10.22 9.74 3.17
N ALA A 219 -11.37 9.69 2.50
CA ALA A 219 -12.60 10.31 3.00
C ALA A 219 -13.09 9.62 4.29
N LEU A 220 -13.06 8.27 4.35
CA LEU A 220 -13.38 7.55 5.58
C LEU A 220 -12.43 7.93 6.73
N SER A 221 -11.13 8.09 6.46
CA SER A 221 -10.19 8.54 7.50
C SER A 221 -10.51 9.95 8.00
N GLY A 222 -10.93 10.84 7.12
CA GLY A 222 -11.41 12.18 7.49
C GLY A 222 -12.65 12.15 8.36
N ASP A 223 -13.62 11.30 8.02
CA ASP A 223 -14.84 11.12 8.79
C ASP A 223 -14.58 10.53 10.18
N LEU A 224 -13.67 9.55 10.28
CA LEU A 224 -13.26 8.99 11.59
C LEU A 224 -12.58 10.04 12.47
N GLU A 225 -11.75 10.91 11.89
CA GLU A 225 -11.13 12.02 12.65
C GLU A 225 -12.15 13.08 13.05
N THR A 226 -13.14 13.35 12.21
CA THR A 226 -14.28 14.23 12.54
C THR A 226 -15.07 13.67 13.72
N LEU A 227 -15.40 12.38 13.69
CA LEU A 227 -16.08 11.70 14.81
C LEU A 227 -15.25 11.80 16.09
N ARG A 228 -13.96 11.53 16.03
CA ARG A 228 -13.04 11.62 17.18
C ARG A 228 -13.01 13.02 17.76
N SER A 229 -12.77 14.03 16.92
CA SER A 229 -12.71 15.43 17.32
C SER A 229 -14.02 15.89 17.94
N TRP A 230 -15.15 15.44 17.38
CA TRP A 230 -16.48 15.77 17.89
C TRP A 230 -16.72 15.27 19.31
N TYR A 231 -16.29 14.05 19.67
CA TYR A 231 -16.36 13.51 21.02
C TYR A 231 -15.38 14.22 21.97
N LEU A 232 -14.14 14.43 21.53
CA LEU A 232 -13.12 15.13 22.31
C LEU A 232 -13.56 16.57 22.65
N ASP A 233 -14.26 17.24 21.75
CA ASP A 233 -14.78 18.61 22.00
C ASP A 233 -15.96 18.65 22.98
N ARG A 234 -16.51 17.49 23.33
CA ARG A 234 -17.64 17.35 24.25
C ARG A 234 -17.26 16.76 25.58
N GLY A 235 -15.98 16.59 25.85
CA GLY A 235 -15.47 16.13 27.15
C GLY A 235 -15.07 14.66 27.22
N TYR A 236 -15.16 13.92 26.16
CA TYR A 236 -14.83 12.49 26.14
C TYR A 236 -13.35 12.29 25.84
N VAL A 237 -12.48 12.63 26.81
CA VAL A 237 -11.01 12.62 26.65
C VAL A 237 -10.47 11.25 26.27
N ASN A 238 -11.10 10.18 26.78
CA ASN A 238 -10.70 8.80 26.56
C ASN A 238 -11.43 8.14 25.37
N PHE A 239 -12.17 8.92 24.56
CA PHE A 239 -12.83 8.39 23.37
C PHE A 239 -11.86 7.66 22.47
N ALA A 240 -12.23 6.46 22.09
CA ALA A 240 -11.43 5.63 21.19
C ALA A 240 -12.31 4.94 20.14
N ILE A 241 -11.82 4.90 18.91
CA ILE A 241 -12.35 4.00 17.87
C ILE A 241 -11.61 2.68 18.03
N SER A 242 -12.30 1.67 18.52
CA SER A 242 -11.70 0.36 18.82
C SER A 242 -11.48 -0.48 17.56
N SER A 243 -12.38 -0.36 16.58
CA SER A 243 -12.19 -0.97 15.26
C SER A 243 -13.11 -0.34 14.21
N THR A 244 -12.66 -0.40 12.95
CA THR A 244 -13.45 -0.03 11.78
C THR A 244 -13.50 -1.23 10.83
N GLN A 245 -14.70 -1.68 10.49
CA GLN A 245 -14.92 -2.79 9.58
C GLN A 245 -15.62 -2.30 8.33
N VAL A 246 -15.03 -2.60 7.16
CA VAL A 246 -15.61 -2.30 5.86
C VAL A 246 -15.99 -3.61 5.19
N SER A 247 -17.26 -3.76 4.85
CA SER A 247 -17.76 -4.91 4.10
C SER A 247 -18.36 -4.48 2.77
N ILE A 248 -18.17 -5.32 1.76
CA ILE A 248 -18.60 -5.06 0.39
C ILE A 248 -19.70 -6.07 0.04
N SER A 249 -20.76 -5.59 -0.59
CA SER A 249 -21.83 -6.46 -1.10
C SER A 249 -21.31 -7.48 -2.12
N PRO A 250 -21.99 -8.64 -2.29
CA PRO A 250 -21.57 -9.66 -3.24
C PRO A 250 -21.47 -9.16 -4.70
N ASP A 251 -22.28 -8.19 -5.09
CA ASP A 251 -22.25 -7.52 -6.40
C ASP A 251 -21.19 -6.44 -6.51
N LYS A 252 -20.44 -6.18 -5.41
CA LYS A 252 -19.37 -5.20 -5.31
C LYS A 252 -19.77 -3.74 -5.59
N SER A 253 -21.07 -3.45 -5.54
CA SER A 253 -21.61 -2.11 -5.82
C SER A 253 -21.86 -1.29 -4.56
N ARG A 254 -21.92 -1.92 -3.37
CA ARG A 254 -22.30 -1.28 -2.10
C ARG A 254 -21.31 -1.60 -1.00
N ILE A 255 -21.06 -0.60 -0.17
CA ILE A 255 -20.18 -0.68 0.99
C ILE A 255 -20.97 -0.43 2.25
N PHE A 256 -20.67 -1.19 3.28
CA PHE A 256 -21.17 -1.02 4.63
C PHE A 256 -19.98 -0.81 5.56
N VAL A 257 -20.04 0.24 6.34
CA VAL A 257 -18.99 0.56 7.31
C VAL A 257 -19.56 0.37 8.72
N THR A 258 -18.83 -0.32 9.58
CA THR A 258 -19.18 -0.45 11.00
C THR A 258 -18.00 0.09 11.81
N ILE A 259 -18.26 1.11 12.62
CA ILE A 259 -17.30 1.80 13.48
C ILE A 259 -17.62 1.42 14.91
N ASN A 260 -16.73 0.66 15.56
CA ASN A 260 -16.90 0.34 16.97
C ASN A 260 -16.17 1.38 17.81
N VAL A 261 -16.89 2.03 18.71
CA VAL A 261 -16.38 3.07 19.57
C VAL A 261 -16.44 2.67 21.05
N ASP A 262 -15.55 3.26 21.83
CA ASP A 262 -15.57 3.31 23.27
C ASP A 262 -15.61 4.80 23.63
N GLU A 263 -16.77 5.26 24.13
CA GLU A 263 -16.95 6.69 24.45
C GLU A 263 -16.14 7.11 25.68
N GLY A 264 -15.94 6.18 26.61
CA GLY A 264 -15.37 6.49 27.92
C GLY A 264 -16.27 7.41 28.74
N LYS A 265 -15.70 8.03 29.76
CA LYS A 265 -16.40 9.01 30.60
C LYS A 265 -16.24 10.42 30.06
N ARG A 266 -17.15 11.29 30.48
CA ARG A 266 -17.14 12.71 30.16
C ARG A 266 -16.47 13.52 31.27
N TYR A 267 -15.41 14.26 30.98
CA TYR A 267 -14.57 14.96 31.94
C TYR A 267 -14.74 16.47 31.86
N LYS A 268 -14.67 17.12 33.01
CA LYS A 268 -14.59 18.58 33.14
C LYS A 268 -13.16 19.03 33.41
N LEU A 269 -12.82 20.19 32.91
CA LEU A 269 -11.55 20.85 33.23
C LEU A 269 -11.53 21.26 34.73
N ASP A 270 -10.47 20.88 35.43
CA ASP A 270 -10.24 21.32 36.82
C ASP A 270 -9.13 22.38 36.82
N GLU A 271 -7.88 22.02 36.78
CA GLU A 271 -6.76 22.95 36.82
C GLU A 271 -6.16 23.17 35.41
N ILE A 272 -5.75 24.44 35.16
CA ILE A 272 -4.97 24.83 34.00
C ILE A 272 -3.67 25.44 34.48
N SER A 273 -2.56 24.82 34.14
CA SER A 273 -1.21 25.18 34.55
C SER A 273 -0.28 25.35 33.35
N PHE A 274 0.86 26.00 33.61
CA PHE A 274 1.92 26.18 32.60
C PHE A 274 3.21 25.60 33.16
N ASP A 275 3.94 24.90 32.31
CA ASP A 275 5.26 24.33 32.58
C ASP A 275 6.26 24.77 31.49
N GLY A 276 7.49 25.06 31.92
CA GLY A 276 8.53 25.53 31.00
C GLY A 276 8.75 27.04 31.07
N ASP A 277 9.34 27.60 30.01
CA ASP A 277 9.77 29.02 30.00
C ASP A 277 8.80 29.86 29.16
N LEU A 278 7.84 30.49 29.85
CA LEU A 278 6.76 31.24 29.18
C LEU A 278 7.23 32.46 28.37
N LYS A 279 8.37 33.11 28.75
CA LYS A 279 8.85 34.38 28.14
C LYS A 279 7.84 35.55 28.14
N ILE A 280 6.65 35.35 28.67
CA ILE A 280 5.58 36.33 28.86
C ILE A 280 5.04 36.18 30.29
N ASP A 281 4.35 37.18 30.79
CA ASP A 281 3.73 37.09 32.13
C ASP A 281 2.62 36.01 32.10
N GLU A 282 2.55 35.25 33.21
CA GLU A 282 1.54 34.20 33.34
C GLU A 282 0.11 34.72 33.23
N SER A 283 -0.15 35.92 33.73
CA SER A 283 -1.46 36.56 33.57
C SER A 283 -1.84 36.83 32.12
N THR A 284 -0.86 37.20 31.30
CA THR A 284 -1.01 37.33 29.86
C THR A 284 -1.27 35.96 29.20
N ALA A 285 -0.49 34.94 29.58
CA ALA A 285 -0.69 33.58 29.09
C ALA A 285 -2.09 33.05 29.41
N ARG A 286 -2.52 33.21 30.68
CA ARG A 286 -3.88 32.82 31.12
C ARG A 286 -5.01 33.54 30.35
N SER A 287 -4.82 34.80 29.96
CA SER A 287 -5.81 35.55 29.21
C SER A 287 -5.98 35.07 27.77
N LEU A 288 -4.99 34.33 27.23
CA LEU A 288 -5.01 33.76 25.90
C LEU A 288 -5.63 32.34 25.85
N VAL A 289 -5.80 31.73 27.03
CA VAL A 289 -6.45 30.42 27.12
C VAL A 289 -7.95 30.56 27.06
N THR A 290 -8.58 29.98 26.06
CA THR A 290 -10.04 30.04 25.86
C THR A 290 -10.80 29.02 26.69
N ALA A 291 -10.15 27.93 27.10
CA ALA A 291 -10.69 26.91 27.99
C ALA A 291 -10.75 27.40 29.46
N LYS A 292 -11.81 27.01 30.19
CA LYS A 292 -12.01 27.45 31.59
C LYS A 292 -12.28 26.26 32.51
N SER A 293 -11.78 26.36 33.77
CA SER A 293 -12.11 25.39 34.81
C SER A 293 -13.63 25.29 35.00
N GLY A 294 -14.13 24.09 35.22
CA GLY A 294 -15.55 23.73 35.33
C GLY A 294 -16.29 23.52 34.03
N GLU A 295 -15.73 23.91 32.88
CA GLU A 295 -16.28 23.55 31.56
C GLU A 295 -15.90 22.11 31.18
N TYR A 296 -16.63 21.52 30.28
CA TYR A 296 -16.20 20.24 29.70
C TYR A 296 -14.94 20.40 28.86
N PHE A 297 -14.10 19.39 28.89
CA PHE A 297 -12.93 19.32 28.02
C PHE A 297 -13.30 19.55 26.55
N SER A 298 -12.48 20.31 25.84
CA SER A 298 -12.61 20.53 24.40
C SER A 298 -11.22 20.65 23.80
N GLN A 299 -10.91 19.73 22.89
CA GLN A 299 -9.61 19.72 22.21
C GLN A 299 -9.43 20.94 21.31
N SER A 300 -10.49 21.39 20.65
CA SER A 300 -10.46 22.58 19.79
C SER A 300 -10.08 23.82 20.59
N LYS A 301 -10.66 24.04 21.78
CA LYS A 301 -10.29 25.14 22.66
C LYS A 301 -8.82 25.09 23.13
N LEU A 302 -8.30 23.91 23.40
CA LEU A 302 -6.90 23.75 23.80
C LEU A 302 -5.95 24.02 22.63
N THR A 303 -6.31 23.57 21.42
CA THR A 303 -5.56 23.86 20.20
C THR A 303 -5.56 25.36 19.89
N GLU A 304 -6.71 26.01 19.97
CA GLU A 304 -6.84 27.46 19.81
C GLU A 304 -5.98 28.22 20.84
N SER A 305 -6.03 27.78 22.10
CA SER A 305 -5.23 28.37 23.18
C SER A 305 -3.72 28.22 22.91
N SER A 306 -3.29 27.03 22.51
CA SER A 306 -1.88 26.77 22.17
C SER A 306 -1.42 27.62 20.99
N GLU A 307 -2.26 27.81 19.99
CA GLU A 307 -1.95 28.66 18.84
C GLU A 307 -1.88 30.14 19.21
N ALA A 308 -2.81 30.63 20.04
CA ALA A 308 -2.79 32.01 20.54
C ALA A 308 -1.52 32.30 21.36
N LEU A 309 -1.11 31.35 22.21
CA LEU A 309 0.15 31.42 22.95
C LEU A 309 1.36 31.44 22.02
N ARG A 310 1.38 30.56 21.01
CA ARG A 310 2.46 30.50 19.99
C ARG A 310 2.57 31.81 19.22
N GLN A 311 1.45 32.37 18.79
CA GLN A 311 1.42 33.67 18.09
C GLN A 311 1.95 34.81 18.99
N LYS A 312 1.57 34.82 20.27
CA LYS A 312 2.07 35.82 21.23
C LYS A 312 3.58 35.69 21.42
N LEU A 313 4.11 34.49 21.62
CA LEU A 313 5.55 34.22 21.72
C LEU A 313 6.28 34.59 20.43
N GLY A 314 5.69 34.31 19.28
CA GLY A 314 6.21 34.71 17.98
C GLY A 314 6.37 36.23 17.85
N ALA A 315 5.39 37.01 18.34
CA ALA A 315 5.46 38.46 18.36
C ALA A 315 6.58 38.99 19.29
N GLU A 316 6.95 38.23 20.33
CA GLU A 316 8.08 38.55 21.22
C GLU A 316 9.44 38.08 20.66
N GLY A 317 9.42 37.53 19.46
CA GLY A 317 10.62 37.06 18.73
C GLY A 317 10.93 35.57 18.87
N PHE A 318 10.05 34.79 19.48
CA PHE A 318 10.20 33.31 19.59
C PHE A 318 9.36 32.60 18.52
N ALA A 319 9.77 32.79 17.25
CA ALA A 319 9.01 32.34 16.07
C ALA A 319 8.89 30.80 15.95
N PHE A 320 9.68 30.05 16.69
CA PHE A 320 9.69 28.58 16.67
C PHE A 320 9.26 27.97 18.02
N ALA A 321 8.44 28.70 18.78
CA ALA A 321 7.94 28.21 20.06
C ALA A 321 7.07 26.96 19.84
N ASP A 322 7.33 25.92 20.63
CA ASP A 322 6.49 24.72 20.73
C ASP A 322 5.64 24.78 21.99
N ILE A 323 4.35 24.57 21.83
CA ILE A 323 3.39 24.63 22.93
C ILE A 323 2.46 23.43 22.81
N GLN A 324 2.50 22.60 23.85
CA GLN A 324 1.72 21.37 23.91
C GLN A 324 0.79 21.40 25.12
N ALA A 325 -0.52 21.29 24.88
CA ALA A 325 -1.50 21.09 25.94
C ALA A 325 -1.54 19.60 26.29
N VAL A 326 -1.12 19.26 27.50
CA VAL A 326 -1.03 17.89 28.00
C VAL A 326 -2.15 17.65 29.01
N PRO A 327 -3.16 16.80 28.70
CA PRO A 327 -4.19 16.43 29.63
C PRO A 327 -3.69 15.39 30.65
N THR A 328 -4.09 15.52 31.90
CA THR A 328 -3.93 14.53 32.96
C THR A 328 -5.29 14.23 33.57
N VAL A 329 -5.77 13.00 33.37
CA VAL A 329 -7.12 12.60 33.78
C VAL A 329 -7.14 12.13 35.22
N ASP A 330 -8.08 12.65 36.03
CA ASP A 330 -8.48 12.10 37.32
C ASP A 330 -9.78 11.33 37.18
N GLU A 331 -9.67 10.01 37.10
CA GLU A 331 -10.83 9.11 36.94
C GLU A 331 -11.77 9.10 38.12
N ALA A 332 -11.27 9.41 39.33
CA ALA A 332 -12.03 9.41 40.56
C ALA A 332 -12.90 10.68 40.71
N GLY A 333 -12.39 11.82 40.24
CA GLY A 333 -13.08 13.09 40.24
C GLY A 333 -13.89 13.38 38.98
N ASP A 334 -13.79 12.54 37.93
CA ASP A 334 -14.31 12.80 36.57
C ASP A 334 -13.82 14.17 36.03
N THR A 335 -12.54 14.53 36.35
CA THR A 335 -11.91 15.79 35.96
C THR A 335 -10.63 15.56 35.17
N VAL A 336 -10.19 16.59 34.46
CA VAL A 336 -8.94 16.59 33.71
C VAL A 336 -8.19 17.91 33.94
N ASP A 337 -6.92 17.81 34.34
CA ASP A 337 -6.01 18.93 34.44
C ASP A 337 -5.28 19.12 33.13
N ILE A 338 -5.05 20.37 32.74
CA ILE A 338 -4.31 20.70 31.53
C ILE A 338 -3.03 21.43 31.89
N THR A 339 -1.91 20.88 31.48
CA THR A 339 -0.60 21.53 31.57
C THR A 339 -0.15 21.96 30.17
N PHE A 340 -0.04 23.27 29.94
CA PHE A 340 0.59 23.82 28.77
C PHE A 340 2.11 23.75 28.93
N ARG A 341 2.77 22.84 28.24
CA ARG A 341 4.24 22.80 28.18
C ARG A 341 4.71 23.76 27.11
N VAL A 342 5.57 24.70 27.54
CA VAL A 342 6.06 25.79 26.70
C VAL A 342 7.57 25.66 26.49
N ASP A 343 8.00 25.40 25.28
CA ASP A 343 9.39 25.55 24.86
C ASP A 343 9.47 26.72 23.87
N PRO A 344 9.98 27.89 24.29
CA PRO A 344 10.07 29.07 23.42
C PRO A 344 11.11 28.89 22.29
N GLY A 345 12.03 27.93 22.43
CA GLY A 345 13.13 27.79 21.51
C GLY A 345 14.09 29.00 21.53
N ARG A 346 14.79 29.20 20.42
CA ARG A 346 15.72 30.34 20.28
C ARG A 346 15.03 31.56 19.73
N ARG A 347 15.41 32.75 20.23
CA ARG A 347 14.88 34.00 19.68
C ARG A 347 15.35 34.20 18.23
N ALA A 348 14.41 34.43 17.33
CA ALA A 348 14.66 34.69 15.92
C ALA A 348 14.87 36.18 15.67
N TYR A 349 15.83 36.50 14.79
CA TYR A 349 16.09 37.88 14.35
C TYR A 349 15.99 37.95 12.84
N VAL A 350 15.26 38.93 12.30
CA VAL A 350 15.23 39.21 10.87
C VAL A 350 16.59 39.78 10.46
N ARG A 351 17.38 39.02 9.72
CA ARG A 351 18.68 39.45 9.24
C ARG A 351 18.59 40.35 8.01
N ARG A 352 17.62 40.09 7.12
CA ARG A 352 17.48 40.80 5.86
C ARG A 352 16.05 40.66 5.32
N ILE A 353 15.50 41.74 4.80
CA ILE A 353 14.24 41.76 4.04
C ILE A 353 14.59 42.12 2.58
N ASN A 354 14.27 41.25 1.64
CA ASN A 354 14.39 41.52 0.21
C ASN A 354 12.98 41.86 -0.32
N PHE A 355 12.89 42.95 -1.07
CA PHE A 355 11.70 43.29 -1.83
C PHE A 355 11.96 42.96 -3.31
N GLU A 356 11.17 42.04 -3.88
CA GLU A 356 11.20 41.70 -5.29
C GLU A 356 9.93 42.21 -5.97
N GLY A 357 10.04 42.70 -7.20
CA GLY A 357 8.89 43.14 -8.00
C GLY A 357 8.41 44.58 -7.74
N ASN A 358 9.22 45.41 -7.05
CA ASN A 358 8.91 46.84 -6.91
C ASN A 358 9.28 47.57 -8.20
N THR A 359 8.31 47.70 -9.10
CA THR A 359 8.39 48.59 -10.29
C THR A 359 7.74 49.93 -9.94
N THR A 360 8.55 50.94 -9.68
CA THR A 360 8.14 52.36 -9.73
C THR A 360 8.15 52.83 -11.15
#